data_63c65371955e2179476101a09a41a292
#
_entry.id   63c65371955e2179476101a09a41a292
#
_cell.length_a   1.000
_cell.length_b   1.000
_cell.length_c   1.000
_cell.angle_alpha   90.00
_cell.angle_beta   90.00
_cell.angle_gamma   90.00
#
_symmetry.space_group_name_H-M   'P 1'
#
loop_
_entity.id
_entity.type
_entity.pdbx_description
1 polymer ?
#
loop_
_entity_poly.entity_id
_entity_poly.type
_entity_poly.pdbx_seq_one_letter_code
_entity_poly.pdbx_strand_id
1 'polypeptide(L)'
;MINYLSLQKITALHESEITTAVNQVLRSGWYLQGEHIALFEKNYAQYIGTKYCVTCGNGLDALCLIFRAYIELGLLKEGDEVIVPTNTYIATILSITENHLTPILVEPDINTLEIDEKQIEQAITSRTRAIMLVHLYGRCAYMPFIGDICKHHNLLLLEDNAQAHGCHFGNNRTGSLGNAAAHSFYPGKNLGALGDAGAVTTDNEQLAQTIRSLANYGSTRKYEFSFKGKNSRMDEIQAAVLNVKLPYLDKENQRRKQIAKAYLEGINNPQIRLIKDNDKDNVYHIFPILCPSRNRLQQYLKDNGIETMIHYPIPPHQQEAYKEWNEQHYPITEFIHHQELSLPCNPTMTDEEVYQIIDSINMYQ
;
A
#
# COMPACT_ATOMS: atom_id res chain seq x y z
N MET A 1 -25.13 6.05 -12.28
CA MET A 1 -23.69 6.35 -12.35
C MET A 1 -22.97 5.36 -11.44
N ILE A 2 -22.01 4.65 -11.98
CA ILE A 2 -21.15 3.72 -11.23
C ILE A 2 -19.96 4.51 -10.73
N ASN A 3 -19.86 4.70 -9.40
CA ASN A 3 -18.76 5.42 -8.80
C ASN A 3 -17.51 4.53 -8.79
N TYR A 4 -16.33 5.13 -8.98
CA TYR A 4 -15.06 4.41 -8.79
C TYR A 4 -14.95 3.78 -7.40
N LEU A 5 -15.27 4.55 -6.37
CA LEU A 5 -15.31 4.10 -4.98
C LEU A 5 -16.31 4.96 -4.18
N SER A 6 -17.26 4.34 -3.49
CA SER A 6 -18.16 5.02 -2.58
C SER A 6 -17.83 4.69 -1.12
N LEU A 7 -17.13 5.59 -0.43
CA LEU A 7 -16.81 5.43 0.99
C LEU A 7 -18.09 5.37 1.85
N GLN A 8 -19.17 6.07 1.44
CA GLN A 8 -20.46 5.99 2.10
C GLN A 8 -21.03 4.57 2.06
N LYS A 9 -21.07 3.92 0.89
CA LYS A 9 -21.55 2.53 0.74
C LYS A 9 -20.67 1.54 1.54
N ILE A 10 -19.33 1.72 1.51
CA ILE A 10 -18.42 0.87 2.27
C ILE A 10 -18.63 1.02 3.77
N THR A 11 -18.80 2.24 4.29
CA THR A 11 -19.08 2.47 5.71
C THR A 11 -20.42 1.87 6.10
N ALA A 12 -21.43 1.98 5.24
CA ALA A 12 -22.77 1.45 5.49
C ALA A 12 -22.80 -0.10 5.64
N LEU A 13 -21.82 -0.84 5.10
CA LEU A 13 -21.73 -2.29 5.32
C LEU A 13 -21.63 -2.67 6.81
N HIS A 14 -21.04 -1.80 7.65
CA HIS A 14 -20.76 -2.04 9.06
C HIS A 14 -21.22 -0.88 9.97
N GLU A 15 -22.14 -0.03 9.50
CA GLU A 15 -22.51 1.24 10.16
C GLU A 15 -22.92 1.07 11.62
N SER A 16 -23.75 0.07 11.93
CA SER A 16 -24.24 -0.19 13.29
C SER A 16 -23.11 -0.52 14.26
N GLU A 17 -22.20 -1.41 13.84
CA GLU A 17 -21.05 -1.84 14.64
C GLU A 17 -20.05 -0.70 14.82
N ILE A 18 -19.76 0.03 13.72
CA ILE A 18 -18.89 1.21 13.73
C ILE A 18 -19.44 2.27 14.69
N THR A 19 -20.74 2.60 14.58
CA THR A 19 -21.39 3.58 15.45
C THR A 19 -21.30 3.16 16.92
N THR A 20 -21.49 1.88 17.22
CA THR A 20 -21.37 1.35 18.57
C THR A 20 -19.95 1.51 19.10
N ALA A 21 -18.93 1.12 18.32
CA ALA A 21 -17.53 1.21 18.72
C ALA A 21 -17.08 2.68 18.92
N VAL A 22 -17.45 3.57 18.01
CA VAL A 22 -17.14 5.01 18.13
C VAL A 22 -17.79 5.61 19.39
N ASN A 23 -19.06 5.27 19.67
CA ASN A 23 -19.75 5.72 20.88
C ASN A 23 -19.10 5.20 22.18
N GLN A 24 -18.48 4.01 22.15
CA GLN A 24 -17.70 3.53 23.31
C GLN A 24 -16.50 4.42 23.57
N VAL A 25 -15.75 4.79 22.53
CA VAL A 25 -14.61 5.74 22.65
C VAL A 25 -15.08 7.09 23.19
N LEU A 26 -16.17 7.65 22.64
CA LEU A 26 -16.69 8.94 23.10
C LEU A 26 -17.09 8.91 24.58
N ARG A 27 -17.73 7.84 25.04
CA ARG A 27 -18.14 7.67 26.43
C ARG A 27 -16.97 7.47 27.39
N SER A 28 -15.87 6.84 26.90
CA SER A 28 -14.66 6.62 27.72
C SER A 28 -13.92 7.93 28.01
N GLY A 29 -14.00 8.91 27.10
CA GLY A 29 -13.20 10.14 27.13
C GLY A 29 -11.69 9.88 26.88
N TRP A 30 -11.31 8.66 26.49
CA TRP A 30 -9.93 8.29 26.23
C TRP A 30 -9.69 8.20 24.72
N TYR A 31 -8.95 9.14 24.16
CA TYR A 31 -8.86 9.33 22.69
C TYR A 31 -7.54 8.92 22.07
N LEU A 32 -6.48 8.67 22.85
CA LEU A 32 -5.14 8.33 22.37
C LEU A 32 -4.50 7.24 23.24
N GLN A 33 -3.79 6.30 22.59
CA GLN A 33 -2.98 5.27 23.25
C GLN A 33 -3.75 4.46 24.31
N GLY A 34 -5.00 4.11 24.02
CA GLY A 34 -5.89 3.36 24.89
C GLY A 34 -6.11 1.91 24.46
N GLU A 35 -7.27 1.38 24.86
CA GLU A 35 -7.60 -0.04 24.73
C GLU A 35 -7.88 -0.46 23.28
N HIS A 36 -8.52 0.40 22.46
CA HIS A 36 -8.82 0.06 21.08
C HIS A 36 -7.56 -0.02 20.23
N ILE A 37 -6.57 0.86 20.47
CA ILE A 37 -5.25 0.80 19.82
C ILE A 37 -4.53 -0.49 20.23
N ALA A 38 -4.45 -0.80 21.52
CA ALA A 38 -3.80 -2.02 22.00
C ALA A 38 -4.46 -3.28 21.43
N LEU A 39 -5.78 -3.31 21.35
CA LEU A 39 -6.55 -4.41 20.76
C LEU A 39 -6.27 -4.51 19.25
N PHE A 40 -6.28 -3.40 18.52
CA PHE A 40 -6.01 -3.38 17.08
C PHE A 40 -4.58 -3.85 16.77
N GLU A 41 -3.58 -3.34 17.48
CA GLU A 41 -2.19 -3.77 17.32
C GLU A 41 -2.02 -5.29 17.51
N LYS A 42 -2.65 -5.84 18.55
CA LYS A 42 -2.65 -7.30 18.80
C LYS A 42 -3.33 -8.07 17.67
N ASN A 43 -4.55 -7.67 17.30
CA ASN A 43 -5.34 -8.36 16.28
C ASN A 43 -4.69 -8.28 14.90
N TYR A 44 -4.13 -7.10 14.57
CA TYR A 44 -3.52 -6.90 13.27
C TYR A 44 -2.17 -7.61 13.15
N ALA A 45 -1.33 -7.62 14.22
CA ALA A 45 -0.12 -8.44 14.25
C ALA A 45 -0.44 -9.93 14.06
N GLN A 46 -1.47 -10.44 14.75
CA GLN A 46 -1.94 -11.81 14.57
C GLN A 46 -2.46 -12.08 13.15
N TYR A 47 -3.22 -11.14 12.58
CA TYR A 47 -3.76 -11.25 11.23
C TYR A 47 -2.65 -11.31 10.17
N ILE A 48 -1.65 -10.44 10.28
CA ILE A 48 -0.49 -10.40 9.38
C ILE A 48 0.42 -11.62 9.60
N GLY A 49 0.54 -12.11 10.83
CA GLY A 49 1.43 -13.21 11.20
C GLY A 49 2.80 -12.74 11.72
N THR A 50 2.86 -11.54 12.30
CA THR A 50 4.06 -10.96 12.93
C THR A 50 3.90 -10.88 14.44
N LYS A 51 5.03 -10.69 15.15
CA LYS A 51 5.02 -10.55 16.63
C LYS A 51 4.53 -9.18 17.08
N TYR A 52 4.82 -8.13 16.33
CA TYR A 52 4.56 -6.75 16.71
C TYR A 52 3.84 -6.00 15.60
N CYS A 53 2.89 -5.17 16.02
CA CYS A 53 2.29 -4.11 15.25
C CYS A 53 2.40 -2.82 16.06
N VAL A 54 2.83 -1.74 15.45
CA VAL A 54 2.91 -0.41 16.07
C VAL A 54 2.14 0.56 15.22
N THR A 55 1.06 1.11 15.78
CA THR A 55 0.21 2.08 15.08
C THR A 55 0.85 3.47 15.02
N CYS A 56 0.55 4.21 13.97
CA CYS A 56 1.00 5.58 13.72
C CYS A 56 -0.07 6.40 12.97
N GLY A 57 0.23 7.66 12.66
CA GLY A 57 -0.73 8.60 12.11
C GLY A 57 -1.21 8.26 10.69
N ASN A 58 -0.34 7.70 9.83
CA ASN A 58 -0.66 7.38 8.44
C ASN A 58 0.39 6.47 7.82
N GLY A 59 0.17 6.04 6.55
CA GLY A 59 1.08 5.14 5.85
C GLY A 59 2.45 5.73 5.50
N LEU A 60 2.51 7.02 5.15
CA LEU A 60 3.80 7.71 4.90
C LEU A 60 4.62 7.77 6.19
N ASP A 61 3.99 8.10 7.31
CA ASP A 61 4.66 8.08 8.61
C ASP A 61 5.15 6.69 8.98
N ALA A 62 4.39 5.62 8.65
CA ALA A 62 4.83 4.25 8.87
C ALA A 62 6.14 3.94 8.12
N LEU A 63 6.22 4.30 6.83
CA LEU A 63 7.43 4.16 6.01
C LEU A 63 8.60 4.98 6.58
N CYS A 64 8.37 6.26 6.89
CA CYS A 64 9.39 7.14 7.46
C CYS A 64 9.92 6.62 8.81
N LEU A 65 9.04 6.11 9.66
CA LEU A 65 9.39 5.58 10.98
C LEU A 65 10.23 4.30 10.87
N ILE A 66 9.99 3.44 9.87
CA ILE A 66 10.84 2.27 9.61
C ILE A 66 12.28 2.72 9.31
N PHE A 67 12.48 3.61 8.34
CA PHE A 67 13.81 4.08 7.99
C PHE A 67 14.48 4.82 9.15
N ARG A 68 13.75 5.72 9.80
CA ARG A 68 14.27 6.45 10.96
C ARG A 68 14.70 5.52 12.08
N ALA A 69 13.91 4.50 12.39
CA ALA A 69 14.25 3.53 13.43
C ALA A 69 15.51 2.72 13.08
N TYR A 70 15.69 2.31 11.83
CA TYR A 70 16.90 1.63 11.40
C TYR A 70 18.14 2.53 11.44
N ILE A 71 17.98 3.84 11.20
CA ILE A 71 19.08 4.81 11.38
C ILE A 71 19.44 4.95 12.86
N GLU A 72 18.45 5.09 13.75
CA GLU A 72 18.72 5.17 15.21
C GLU A 72 19.33 3.89 15.77
N LEU A 73 19.06 2.73 15.17
CA LEU A 73 19.65 1.44 15.53
C LEU A 73 21.04 1.21 14.89
N GLY A 74 21.52 2.14 14.06
CA GLY A 74 22.83 2.07 13.40
C GLY A 74 22.91 1.04 12.26
N LEU A 75 21.77 0.58 11.74
CA LEU A 75 21.67 -0.36 10.61
C LEU A 75 21.61 0.36 9.26
N LEU A 76 21.16 1.61 9.27
CA LEU A 76 21.20 2.54 8.14
C LEU A 76 21.89 3.84 8.57
N LYS A 77 22.37 4.60 7.59
CA LYS A 77 22.91 5.95 7.78
C LYS A 77 22.56 6.83 6.57
N GLU A 78 22.62 8.14 6.75
CA GLU A 78 22.43 9.11 5.66
C GLU A 78 23.31 8.78 4.45
N GLY A 79 22.73 8.86 3.26
CA GLY A 79 23.38 8.54 1.99
C GLY A 79 23.39 7.05 1.62
N ASP A 80 22.95 6.14 2.50
CA ASP A 80 22.73 4.74 2.12
C ASP A 80 21.64 4.64 1.05
N GLU A 81 21.76 3.64 0.18
CA GLU A 81 20.88 3.46 -0.95
C GLU A 81 19.78 2.44 -0.64
N VAL A 82 18.57 2.74 -1.12
CA VAL A 82 17.38 1.89 -1.03
C VAL A 82 16.85 1.63 -2.43
N ILE A 83 16.86 0.38 -2.87
CA ILE A 83 16.25 -0.03 -4.13
C ILE A 83 14.73 0.01 -4.00
N VAL A 84 14.04 0.61 -4.98
CA VAL A 84 12.59 0.84 -4.96
C VAL A 84 12.02 0.85 -6.38
N PRO A 85 10.77 0.36 -6.63
CA PRO A 85 10.18 0.42 -7.97
C PRO A 85 9.89 1.86 -8.40
N THR A 86 10.17 2.16 -9.68
CA THR A 86 9.96 3.49 -10.30
C THR A 86 8.50 3.90 -10.40
N ASN A 87 7.56 2.94 -10.51
CA ASN A 87 6.14 3.20 -10.70
C ASN A 87 5.32 3.27 -9.40
N THR A 88 5.99 3.33 -8.25
CA THR A 88 5.31 3.39 -6.95
C THR A 88 4.56 4.70 -6.72
N TYR A 89 3.68 4.70 -5.71
CA TYR A 89 3.13 5.95 -5.18
C TYR A 89 4.23 6.79 -4.54
N ILE A 90 4.14 8.10 -4.69
CA ILE A 90 5.17 9.05 -4.26
C ILE A 90 5.58 8.91 -2.79
N ALA A 91 4.67 8.43 -1.91
CA ALA A 91 4.93 8.27 -0.48
C ALA A 91 6.11 7.35 -0.19
N THR A 92 6.28 6.27 -0.97
CA THR A 92 7.41 5.35 -0.83
C THR A 92 8.74 6.08 -1.05
N ILE A 93 8.80 6.91 -2.09
CA ILE A 93 10.01 7.71 -2.43
C ILE A 93 10.24 8.79 -1.38
N LEU A 94 9.19 9.53 -0.98
CA LEU A 94 9.28 10.56 0.05
C LEU A 94 9.85 10.02 1.35
N SER A 95 9.44 8.83 1.78
CA SER A 95 9.92 8.23 3.02
C SER A 95 11.43 7.96 3.04
N ILE A 96 12.00 7.64 1.87
CA ILE A 96 13.44 7.43 1.69
C ILE A 96 14.17 8.78 1.76
N THR A 97 13.71 9.76 0.98
CA THR A 97 14.38 11.08 0.88
C THR A 97 14.22 11.93 2.14
N GLU A 98 13.08 11.86 2.85
CA GLU A 98 12.90 12.51 4.16
C GLU A 98 13.88 12.00 5.23
N ASN A 99 14.36 10.77 5.10
CA ASN A 99 15.37 10.19 5.98
C ASN A 99 16.80 10.36 5.46
N HIS A 100 17.01 11.24 4.46
CA HIS A 100 18.31 11.50 3.82
C HIS A 100 18.96 10.23 3.24
N LEU A 101 18.15 9.22 2.88
CA LEU A 101 18.56 8.05 2.13
C LEU A 101 18.44 8.33 0.63
N THR A 102 19.09 7.52 -0.18
CA THR A 102 19.12 7.67 -1.64
C THR A 102 18.26 6.59 -2.30
N PRO A 103 17.12 6.91 -2.93
CA PRO A 103 16.35 5.92 -3.68
C PRO A 103 17.08 5.54 -4.98
N ILE A 104 17.22 4.24 -5.20
CA ILE A 104 17.70 3.66 -6.46
C ILE A 104 16.50 3.08 -7.19
N LEU A 105 16.09 3.76 -8.24
CA LEU A 105 14.89 3.45 -8.99
C LEU A 105 15.11 2.26 -9.92
N VAL A 106 14.26 1.24 -9.84
CA VAL A 106 14.28 0.04 -10.69
C VAL A 106 12.96 -0.08 -11.42
N GLU A 107 13.02 -0.33 -12.73
CA GLU A 107 11.84 -0.49 -13.59
C GLU A 107 10.95 -1.65 -13.11
N PRO A 108 9.63 -1.55 -13.31
CA PRO A 108 8.73 -2.69 -13.15
C PRO A 108 8.76 -3.62 -14.35
N ASP A 109 8.36 -4.87 -14.16
CA ASP A 109 7.98 -5.77 -15.25
C ASP A 109 6.62 -5.33 -15.83
N ILE A 110 6.56 -5.11 -17.14
CA ILE A 110 5.35 -4.65 -17.84
C ILE A 110 4.18 -5.65 -17.78
N ASN A 111 4.41 -6.90 -17.42
CA ASN A 111 3.36 -7.92 -17.33
C ASN A 111 2.75 -8.01 -15.93
N THR A 112 3.49 -7.60 -14.91
CA THR A 112 3.05 -7.68 -13.51
C THR A 112 2.82 -6.30 -12.90
N LEU A 113 3.46 -5.26 -13.40
CA LEU A 113 3.54 -3.90 -12.88
C LEU A 113 4.27 -3.81 -11.52
N GLU A 114 4.88 -4.91 -11.08
CA GLU A 114 5.72 -4.99 -9.89
C GLU A 114 7.19 -4.81 -10.26
N ILE A 115 8.04 -4.51 -9.27
CA ILE A 115 9.49 -4.36 -9.50
C ILE A 115 10.05 -5.56 -10.28
N ASP A 116 10.84 -5.30 -11.31
CA ASP A 116 11.49 -6.36 -12.08
C ASP A 116 12.68 -6.94 -11.28
N GLU A 117 12.48 -8.13 -10.72
CA GLU A 117 13.47 -8.81 -9.90
C GLU A 117 14.81 -9.04 -10.59
N LYS A 118 14.81 -9.13 -11.93
CA LYS A 118 16.03 -9.36 -12.74
C LYS A 118 16.94 -8.14 -12.79
N GLN A 119 16.38 -6.96 -12.54
CA GLN A 119 17.14 -5.70 -12.53
C GLN A 119 17.68 -5.34 -11.16
N ILE A 120 17.14 -5.94 -10.08
CA ILE A 120 17.50 -5.61 -8.69
C ILE A 120 19.01 -5.83 -8.45
N GLU A 121 19.54 -7.00 -8.82
CA GLU A 121 20.93 -7.34 -8.53
C GLU A 121 21.93 -6.41 -9.23
N GLN A 122 21.60 -5.94 -10.44
CA GLN A 122 22.40 -4.99 -11.19
C GLN A 122 22.39 -3.58 -10.60
N ALA A 123 21.34 -3.25 -9.83
CA ALA A 123 21.20 -1.96 -9.16
C ALA A 123 21.94 -1.90 -7.82
N ILE A 124 22.48 -3.03 -7.32
CA ILE A 124 23.18 -3.09 -6.03
C ILE A 124 24.56 -2.46 -6.16
N THR A 125 24.87 -1.54 -5.25
CA THR A 125 26.19 -0.92 -5.08
C THR A 125 26.76 -1.21 -3.70
N SER A 126 27.96 -0.73 -3.43
CA SER A 126 28.58 -0.81 -2.08
C SER A 126 27.81 0.02 -1.01
N ARG A 127 26.92 0.92 -1.41
CA ARG A 127 26.09 1.74 -0.53
C ARG A 127 24.67 1.20 -0.34
N THR A 128 24.24 0.24 -1.13
CA THR A 128 22.92 -0.37 -1.01
C THR A 128 22.77 -1.07 0.33
N ARG A 129 21.69 -0.81 1.06
CA ARG A 129 21.40 -1.37 2.39
C ARG A 129 20.01 -1.95 2.51
N ALA A 130 19.09 -1.58 1.64
CA ALA A 130 17.72 -2.06 1.69
C ALA A 130 17.11 -2.20 0.30
N ILE A 131 16.13 -3.11 0.21
CA ILE A 131 15.17 -3.20 -0.89
C ILE A 131 13.80 -2.91 -0.29
N MET A 132 13.08 -1.93 -0.85
CA MET A 132 11.71 -1.61 -0.52
C MET A 132 10.79 -2.22 -1.59
N LEU A 133 10.14 -3.34 -1.27
CA LEU A 133 9.08 -3.89 -2.10
C LEU A 133 7.81 -3.07 -1.92
N VAL A 134 7.12 -2.80 -3.01
CA VAL A 134 5.78 -2.21 -2.99
C VAL A 134 4.80 -3.23 -3.55
N HIS A 135 3.84 -3.65 -2.76
CA HIS A 135 2.77 -4.54 -3.21
C HIS A 135 1.68 -3.71 -3.91
N LEU A 136 2.07 -3.18 -5.08
CA LEU A 136 1.28 -2.18 -5.81
C LEU A 136 -0.06 -2.78 -6.28
N TYR A 137 -1.12 -1.98 -6.26
CA TYR A 137 -2.48 -2.36 -6.66
C TYR A 137 -3.12 -3.49 -5.83
N GLY A 138 -2.38 -4.03 -4.84
CA GLY A 138 -2.82 -5.16 -4.03
C GLY A 138 -2.25 -6.50 -4.45
N ARG A 139 -1.29 -6.50 -5.37
CA ARG A 139 -0.58 -7.69 -5.85
C ARG A 139 0.66 -7.97 -5.00
N CYS A 140 0.95 -9.25 -4.78
CA CYS A 140 2.18 -9.66 -4.11
C CYS A 140 3.42 -9.44 -4.99
N ALA A 141 4.29 -8.49 -4.60
CA ALA A 141 5.56 -8.21 -5.29
C ALA A 141 6.69 -9.16 -4.88
N TYR A 142 6.53 -9.90 -3.77
CA TYR A 142 7.57 -10.77 -3.25
C TYR A 142 7.84 -11.97 -4.18
N MET A 143 9.14 -12.28 -4.32
CA MET A 143 9.65 -13.50 -4.94
C MET A 143 10.79 -14.08 -4.10
N PRO A 144 10.94 -15.42 -4.01
CA PRO A 144 12.02 -16.05 -3.24
C PRO A 144 13.41 -15.53 -3.65
N PHE A 145 13.61 -15.28 -4.94
CA PHE A 145 14.86 -14.72 -5.47
C PHE A 145 15.24 -13.38 -4.82
N ILE A 146 14.27 -12.49 -4.54
CA ILE A 146 14.52 -11.22 -3.85
C ILE A 146 15.00 -11.46 -2.41
N GLY A 147 14.37 -12.42 -1.72
CA GLY A 147 14.80 -12.83 -0.38
C GLY A 147 16.22 -13.40 -0.37
N ASP A 148 16.60 -14.14 -1.40
CA ASP A 148 17.95 -14.71 -1.54
C ASP A 148 18.98 -13.61 -1.86
N ILE A 149 18.67 -12.65 -2.71
CA ILE A 149 19.49 -11.44 -2.94
C ILE A 149 19.73 -10.70 -1.62
N CYS A 150 18.66 -10.44 -0.84
CA CYS A 150 18.80 -9.74 0.44
C CYS A 150 19.73 -10.47 1.40
N LYS A 151 19.61 -11.80 1.50
CA LYS A 151 20.50 -12.61 2.34
C LYS A 151 21.96 -12.59 1.84
N HIS A 152 22.16 -12.75 0.53
CA HIS A 152 23.50 -12.79 -0.07
C HIS A 152 24.25 -11.47 0.11
N HIS A 153 23.55 -10.34 -0.05
CA HIS A 153 24.15 -9.00 0.05
C HIS A 153 23.98 -8.35 1.43
N ASN A 154 23.38 -9.06 2.40
CA ASN A 154 23.10 -8.54 3.75
C ASN A 154 22.29 -7.25 3.72
N LEU A 155 21.21 -7.24 2.92
CA LEU A 155 20.28 -6.12 2.76
C LEU A 155 19.04 -6.31 3.61
N LEU A 156 18.47 -5.20 4.08
CA LEU A 156 17.12 -5.19 4.67
C LEU A 156 16.08 -5.37 3.57
N LEU A 157 15.11 -6.27 3.78
CA LEU A 157 13.92 -6.38 2.96
C LEU A 157 12.76 -5.67 3.67
N LEU A 158 12.25 -4.61 3.07
CA LEU A 158 11.17 -3.80 3.60
C LEU A 158 9.96 -3.89 2.68
N GLU A 159 8.75 -3.77 3.23
CA GLU A 159 7.51 -3.87 2.48
C GLU A 159 6.67 -2.59 2.63
N ASP A 160 6.28 -1.99 1.51
CA ASP A 160 5.15 -1.07 1.46
C ASP A 160 3.89 -1.90 1.16
N ASN A 161 3.15 -2.21 2.21
CA ASN A 161 1.93 -3.01 2.17
C ASN A 161 0.65 -2.15 2.17
N ALA A 162 0.76 -0.87 1.87
CA ALA A 162 -0.35 0.08 1.94
C ALA A 162 -1.53 -0.26 1.02
N GLN A 163 -1.33 -1.08 -0.01
CA GLN A 163 -2.36 -1.48 -0.97
C GLN A 163 -2.70 -2.97 -0.93
N ALA A 164 -2.05 -3.77 -0.06
CA ALA A 164 -2.14 -5.22 -0.13
C ALA A 164 -2.63 -5.91 1.16
N HIS A 165 -3.55 -5.26 1.90
CA HIS A 165 -4.12 -5.85 3.11
C HIS A 165 -4.81 -7.19 2.82
N GLY A 166 -4.27 -8.27 3.40
CA GLY A 166 -4.78 -9.63 3.23
C GLY A 166 -4.24 -10.37 2.00
N CYS A 167 -3.31 -9.78 1.24
CA CYS A 167 -2.61 -10.47 0.17
C CYS A 167 -1.63 -11.51 0.73
N HIS A 168 -1.34 -12.57 -0.01
CA HIS A 168 -0.52 -13.70 0.43
C HIS A 168 0.64 -14.00 -0.50
N PHE A 169 1.68 -14.59 0.08
CA PHE A 169 2.67 -15.39 -0.61
C PHE A 169 2.75 -16.77 0.07
N GLY A 170 2.26 -17.80 -0.60
CA GLY A 170 2.08 -19.11 0.02
C GLY A 170 1.17 -19.01 1.25
N ASN A 171 1.65 -19.48 2.40
CA ASN A 171 0.91 -19.44 3.67
C ASN A 171 1.11 -18.13 4.47
N ASN A 172 1.99 -17.23 4.02
CA ASN A 172 2.29 -15.99 4.73
C ASN A 172 1.56 -14.80 4.09
N ARG A 173 1.12 -13.84 4.88
CA ARG A 173 0.56 -12.59 4.35
C ARG A 173 1.69 -11.60 4.01
N THR A 174 1.47 -10.79 2.96
CA THR A 174 2.30 -9.61 2.74
C THR A 174 2.23 -8.71 3.98
N GLY A 175 3.35 -8.08 4.30
CA GLY A 175 3.53 -7.40 5.58
C GLY A 175 4.23 -8.24 6.65
N SER A 176 4.53 -9.54 6.35
CA SER A 176 5.34 -10.43 7.18
C SER A 176 6.48 -11.11 6.42
N LEU A 177 6.73 -10.70 5.16
CA LEU A 177 7.69 -11.35 4.28
C LEU A 177 9.10 -10.75 4.39
N GLY A 178 9.18 -9.50 4.85
CA GLY A 178 10.42 -8.76 5.07
C GLY A 178 10.77 -8.55 6.54
N ASN A 179 11.75 -7.68 6.79
CA ASN A 179 12.19 -7.30 8.14
C ASN A 179 11.18 -6.38 8.84
N ALA A 180 10.48 -5.54 8.06
CA ALA A 180 9.42 -4.66 8.51
C ALA A 180 8.50 -4.28 7.35
N ALA A 181 7.25 -3.98 7.63
CA ALA A 181 6.28 -3.53 6.65
C ALA A 181 5.48 -2.32 7.13
N ALA A 182 5.22 -1.39 6.22
CA ALA A 182 4.35 -0.25 6.44
C ALA A 182 2.95 -0.51 5.89
N HIS A 183 1.94 -0.07 6.64
CA HIS A 183 0.53 -0.19 6.30
C HIS A 183 -0.14 1.18 6.35
N SER A 184 -1.03 1.43 5.41
CA SER A 184 -1.89 2.62 5.37
C SER A 184 -3.34 2.20 5.55
N PHE A 185 -4.04 2.82 6.47
CA PHE A 185 -5.48 2.62 6.65
C PHE A 185 -6.27 3.85 6.20
N TYR A 186 -5.75 4.60 5.20
CA TYR A 186 -6.50 5.67 4.54
C TYR A 186 -7.90 5.15 4.13
N PRO A 187 -8.97 5.94 4.22
CA PRO A 187 -10.36 5.47 4.06
C PRO A 187 -10.64 4.65 2.80
N GLY A 188 -9.92 4.93 1.70
CA GLY A 188 -10.06 4.19 0.44
C GLY A 188 -9.34 2.85 0.39
N LYS A 189 -8.54 2.46 1.40
CA LYS A 189 -7.83 1.18 1.43
C LYS A 189 -8.78 0.02 1.69
N ASN A 190 -8.36 -1.20 1.32
CA ASN A 190 -9.17 -2.41 1.55
C ASN A 190 -9.55 -2.57 3.02
N LEU A 191 -8.63 -2.24 3.93
CA LEU A 191 -8.92 -2.00 5.34
C LEU A 191 -8.73 -0.51 5.61
N GLY A 192 -9.79 0.29 5.48
CA GLY A 192 -9.77 1.74 5.65
C GLY A 192 -10.44 2.19 6.94
N ALA A 193 -9.79 3.11 7.65
CA ALA A 193 -10.35 3.85 8.79
C ALA A 193 -11.34 4.93 8.31
N LEU A 194 -11.83 5.79 9.21
CA LEU A 194 -12.65 6.97 8.88
C LEU A 194 -11.83 8.27 8.83
N GLY A 195 -10.52 8.15 8.68
CA GLY A 195 -9.55 9.24 8.58
C GLY A 195 -8.17 8.66 8.35
N ASP A 196 -7.11 9.44 8.60
CA ASP A 196 -5.75 8.94 8.49
C ASP A 196 -5.45 7.95 9.62
N ALA A 197 -4.76 6.86 9.25
CA ALA A 197 -4.24 5.86 10.15
C ALA A 197 -3.17 5.02 9.43
N GLY A 198 -2.21 4.51 10.17
CA GLY A 198 -1.15 3.65 9.66
C GLY A 198 -0.61 2.72 10.74
N ALA A 199 0.21 1.77 10.33
CA ALA A 199 0.94 0.90 11.26
C ALA A 199 2.23 0.37 10.62
N VAL A 200 3.14 -0.10 11.48
CA VAL A 200 4.29 -0.91 11.10
C VAL A 200 4.14 -2.29 11.71
N THR A 201 4.42 -3.34 10.93
CA THR A 201 4.51 -4.73 11.40
C THR A 201 5.95 -5.23 11.32
N THR A 202 6.39 -6.02 12.30
CA THR A 202 7.72 -6.60 12.37
C THR A 202 7.80 -7.73 13.40
N ASP A 203 8.80 -8.61 13.27
CA ASP A 203 9.16 -9.59 14.28
C ASP A 203 10.26 -9.11 15.22
N ASN A 204 10.86 -7.96 14.95
CA ASN A 204 11.96 -7.39 15.72
C ASN A 204 11.44 -6.48 16.84
N GLU A 205 11.62 -6.93 18.08
CA GLU A 205 11.17 -6.19 19.27
C GLU A 205 11.87 -4.83 19.43
N GLN A 206 13.17 -4.78 19.20
CA GLN A 206 13.93 -3.54 19.34
C GLN A 206 13.47 -2.49 18.31
N LEU A 207 13.20 -2.92 17.07
CA LEU A 207 12.65 -2.06 16.04
C LEU A 207 11.26 -1.54 16.44
N ALA A 208 10.37 -2.42 16.90
CA ALA A 208 9.02 -2.06 17.32
C ALA A 208 9.02 -1.03 18.46
N GLN A 209 9.89 -1.23 19.49
CA GLN A 209 10.05 -0.30 20.60
C GLN A 209 10.61 1.05 20.16
N THR A 210 11.59 1.06 19.26
CA THR A 210 12.18 2.28 18.70
C THR A 210 11.13 3.06 17.89
N ILE A 211 10.36 2.39 17.03
CA ILE A 211 9.27 3.00 16.25
C ILE A 211 8.22 3.60 17.19
N ARG A 212 7.78 2.88 18.22
CA ARG A 212 6.81 3.37 19.21
C ARG A 212 7.29 4.64 19.90
N SER A 213 8.58 4.68 20.27
CA SER A 213 9.19 5.87 20.86
C SER A 213 9.23 7.03 19.87
N LEU A 214 9.72 6.80 18.65
CA LEU A 214 9.83 7.80 17.59
C LEU A 214 8.47 8.40 17.23
N ALA A 215 7.42 7.58 17.14
CA ALA A 215 6.05 8.02 16.85
C ALA A 215 5.44 8.89 17.95
N ASN A 216 6.01 8.87 19.16
CA ASN A 216 5.59 9.65 20.32
C ASN A 216 6.69 10.58 20.80
N TYR A 217 7.13 11.52 19.95
CA TYR A 217 8.16 12.54 20.23
C TYR A 217 9.55 11.97 20.59
N GLY A 218 9.81 10.69 20.40
CA GLY A 218 11.04 10.01 20.85
C GLY A 218 11.03 9.65 22.33
N SER A 219 9.85 9.63 22.96
CA SER A 219 9.69 9.38 24.40
C SER A 219 9.82 7.90 24.72
N THR A 220 10.68 7.59 25.69
CA THR A 220 10.82 6.24 26.29
C THR A 220 10.12 6.15 27.65
N ARG A 221 9.99 7.28 28.36
CA ARG A 221 9.23 7.45 29.59
C ARG A 221 8.60 8.83 29.59
N LYS A 222 7.60 9.03 30.43
CA LYS A 222 6.92 10.33 30.56
C LYS A 222 7.94 11.45 30.80
N TYR A 223 8.02 12.40 29.84
CA TYR A 223 8.96 13.55 29.82
C TYR A 223 10.44 13.18 29.62
N GLU A 224 10.78 11.92 29.28
CA GLU A 224 12.13 11.52 28.91
C GLU A 224 12.15 11.16 27.41
N PHE A 225 13.02 11.80 26.65
CA PHE A 225 13.09 11.68 25.20
C PHE A 225 14.47 11.18 24.78
N SER A 226 14.53 9.92 24.32
CA SER A 226 15.80 9.30 23.88
C SER A 226 16.12 9.55 22.42
N PHE A 227 15.10 9.88 21.63
CA PHE A 227 15.21 10.12 20.18
C PHE A 227 14.58 11.46 19.78
N LYS A 228 15.02 11.99 18.63
CA LYS A 228 14.32 13.10 17.95
C LYS A 228 13.14 12.53 17.18
N GLY A 229 12.01 12.33 17.86
CA GLY A 229 10.82 11.76 17.29
C GLY A 229 9.85 12.78 16.71
N LYS A 230 8.69 12.29 16.29
CA LYS A 230 7.57 13.09 15.77
C LYS A 230 6.27 12.76 16.50
N ASN A 231 5.23 13.56 16.31
CA ASN A 231 3.89 13.24 16.75
C ASN A 231 3.18 12.49 15.61
N SER A 232 3.17 11.17 15.68
CA SER A 232 2.52 10.31 14.71
C SER A 232 1.85 9.14 15.41
N ARG A 233 0.62 9.35 15.85
CA ARG A 233 -0.17 8.38 16.62
C ARG A 233 -1.50 8.14 15.93
N MET A 234 -2.00 6.92 16.03
CA MET A 234 -3.38 6.61 15.63
C MET A 234 -4.34 7.09 16.73
N ASP A 235 -5.50 7.61 16.36
CA ASP A 235 -6.57 7.93 17.28
C ASP A 235 -7.34 6.67 17.68
N GLU A 236 -7.85 6.62 18.93
CA GLU A 236 -8.69 5.52 19.43
C GLU A 236 -9.94 5.27 18.57
N ILE A 237 -10.52 6.34 18.01
CA ILE A 237 -11.67 6.25 17.12
C ILE A 237 -11.30 5.44 15.86
N GLN A 238 -10.16 5.70 15.26
CA GLN A 238 -9.72 4.98 14.06
C GLN A 238 -9.43 3.51 14.38
N ALA A 239 -8.79 3.24 15.52
CA ALA A 239 -8.53 1.87 15.98
C ALA A 239 -9.82 1.10 16.25
N ALA A 240 -10.82 1.74 16.86
CA ALA A 240 -12.13 1.15 17.11
C ALA A 240 -12.83 0.76 15.81
N VAL A 241 -12.82 1.63 14.80
CA VAL A 241 -13.35 1.36 13.46
C VAL A 241 -12.62 0.20 12.78
N LEU A 242 -11.30 0.20 12.85
CA LEU A 242 -10.47 -0.86 12.24
C LEU A 242 -10.67 -2.21 12.91
N ASN A 243 -10.87 -2.25 14.24
CA ASN A 243 -11.22 -3.49 14.96
C ASN A 243 -12.56 -4.07 14.50
N VAL A 244 -13.55 -3.22 14.16
CA VAL A 244 -14.82 -3.66 13.58
C VAL A 244 -14.61 -4.23 12.19
N LYS A 245 -13.83 -3.57 11.33
CA LYS A 245 -13.70 -3.93 9.91
C LYS A 245 -12.76 -5.10 9.64
N LEU A 246 -11.72 -5.29 10.47
CA LEU A 246 -10.71 -6.33 10.26
C LEU A 246 -11.27 -7.74 10.07
N PRO A 247 -12.26 -8.22 10.84
CA PRO A 247 -12.86 -9.54 10.65
C PRO A 247 -13.55 -9.75 9.29
N TYR A 248 -13.94 -8.67 8.62
CA TYR A 248 -14.64 -8.73 7.32
C TYR A 248 -13.70 -8.64 6.11
N LEU A 249 -12.44 -8.25 6.31
CA LEU A 249 -11.48 -7.93 5.25
C LEU A 249 -11.31 -9.07 4.22
N ASP A 250 -11.15 -10.31 4.68
CA ASP A 250 -10.94 -11.45 3.77
C ASP A 250 -12.19 -11.70 2.90
N LYS A 251 -13.39 -11.53 3.45
CA LYS A 251 -14.67 -11.64 2.71
C LYS A 251 -14.82 -10.52 1.68
N GLU A 252 -14.46 -9.29 2.03
CA GLU A 252 -14.49 -8.14 1.12
C GLU A 252 -13.44 -8.27 0.01
N ASN A 253 -12.25 -8.77 0.32
CA ASN A 253 -11.23 -9.10 -0.67
C ASN A 253 -11.71 -10.22 -1.61
N GLN A 254 -12.45 -11.22 -1.10
CA GLN A 254 -13.04 -12.25 -1.96
C GLN A 254 -14.03 -11.66 -2.97
N ARG A 255 -14.83 -10.65 -2.58
CA ARG A 255 -15.70 -9.94 -3.55
C ARG A 255 -14.89 -9.21 -4.61
N ARG A 256 -13.81 -8.53 -4.24
CA ARG A 256 -12.89 -7.88 -5.21
C ARG A 256 -12.30 -8.90 -6.20
N LYS A 257 -11.87 -10.08 -5.71
CA LYS A 257 -11.38 -11.17 -6.57
C LYS A 257 -12.45 -11.68 -7.54
N GLN A 258 -13.71 -11.79 -7.12
CA GLN A 258 -14.82 -12.17 -8.01
C GLN A 258 -15.04 -11.13 -9.12
N ILE A 259 -15.03 -9.83 -8.78
CA ILE A 259 -15.15 -8.74 -9.75
C ILE A 259 -13.97 -8.77 -10.74
N ALA A 260 -12.74 -8.88 -10.23
CA ALA A 260 -11.55 -8.96 -11.05
C ALA A 260 -11.57 -10.16 -12.00
N LYS A 261 -12.03 -11.32 -11.52
CA LYS A 261 -12.21 -12.51 -12.36
C LYS A 261 -13.19 -12.23 -13.51
N ALA A 262 -14.34 -11.60 -13.22
CA ALA A 262 -15.30 -11.24 -14.25
C ALA A 262 -14.70 -10.29 -15.30
N TYR A 263 -13.91 -9.30 -14.89
CA TYR A 263 -13.19 -8.42 -15.81
C TYR A 263 -12.16 -9.17 -16.66
N LEU A 264 -11.36 -10.04 -16.07
CA LEU A 264 -10.33 -10.82 -16.77
C LEU A 264 -10.92 -11.79 -17.80
N GLU A 265 -12.11 -12.32 -17.52
CA GLU A 265 -12.82 -13.26 -18.41
C GLU A 265 -13.72 -12.54 -19.44
N GLY A 266 -14.29 -11.38 -19.07
CA GLY A 266 -15.31 -10.70 -19.87
C GLY A 266 -14.79 -9.59 -20.78
N ILE A 267 -13.71 -8.90 -20.43
CA ILE A 267 -13.12 -7.85 -21.27
C ILE A 267 -12.29 -8.49 -22.37
N ASN A 268 -12.72 -8.28 -23.63
CA ASN A 268 -12.09 -8.85 -24.82
C ASN A 268 -11.76 -7.81 -25.91
N ASN A 269 -11.83 -6.52 -25.58
CA ASN A 269 -11.46 -5.43 -26.48
C ASN A 269 -9.96 -5.44 -26.79
N PRO A 270 -9.53 -5.52 -28.07
CA PRO A 270 -8.12 -5.62 -28.46
C PRO A 270 -7.29 -4.36 -28.13
N GLN A 271 -7.93 -3.22 -27.88
CA GLN A 271 -7.24 -1.99 -27.44
C GLN A 271 -6.89 -2.01 -25.94
N ILE A 272 -7.41 -2.98 -25.19
CA ILE A 272 -7.24 -3.07 -23.73
C ILE A 272 -6.29 -4.19 -23.39
N ARG A 273 -5.21 -3.86 -22.73
CA ARG A 273 -4.30 -4.86 -22.14
C ARG A 273 -4.67 -5.08 -20.69
N LEU A 274 -5.08 -6.29 -20.36
CA LEU A 274 -5.32 -6.74 -19.00
C LEU A 274 -4.02 -7.24 -18.38
N ILE A 275 -3.84 -6.95 -17.08
CA ILE A 275 -2.70 -7.44 -16.29
C ILE A 275 -3.14 -8.74 -15.61
N LYS A 276 -2.46 -9.85 -15.93
CA LYS A 276 -2.75 -11.18 -15.39
C LYS A 276 -1.96 -11.44 -14.11
N ASP A 277 -2.52 -12.21 -13.19
CA ASP A 277 -1.89 -12.47 -11.89
C ASP A 277 -0.71 -13.45 -11.96
N ASN A 278 -0.64 -14.30 -12.99
CA ASN A 278 0.45 -15.27 -13.18
C ASN A 278 0.76 -16.08 -11.91
N ASP A 279 -0.30 -16.67 -11.28
CA ASP A 279 -0.27 -17.46 -10.06
C ASP A 279 0.16 -16.70 -8.78
N LYS A 280 0.29 -15.36 -8.84
CA LYS A 280 0.47 -14.52 -7.64
C LYS A 280 -0.87 -14.12 -7.05
N ASP A 281 -0.92 -14.03 -5.72
CA ASP A 281 -2.11 -13.52 -5.05
C ASP A 281 -2.26 -12.00 -5.26
N ASN A 282 -3.50 -11.57 -5.37
CA ASN A 282 -3.88 -10.18 -5.56
C ASN A 282 -5.21 -9.91 -4.83
N VAL A 283 -5.26 -8.87 -4.01
CA VAL A 283 -6.48 -8.43 -3.32
C VAL A 283 -7.21 -7.31 -4.06
N TYR A 284 -6.72 -6.91 -5.23
CA TYR A 284 -7.33 -5.95 -6.14
C TYR A 284 -7.79 -4.69 -5.41
N HIS A 285 -6.87 -4.06 -4.68
CA HIS A 285 -7.09 -2.71 -4.17
C HIS A 285 -7.41 -1.76 -5.34
N ILE A 286 -6.71 -1.95 -6.43
CA ILE A 286 -6.92 -1.29 -7.72
C ILE A 286 -6.96 -2.37 -8.80
N PHE A 287 -7.83 -2.23 -9.80
CA PHE A 287 -7.84 -3.06 -11.00
C PHE A 287 -7.34 -2.22 -12.19
N PRO A 288 -6.03 -2.28 -12.51
CA PRO A 288 -5.43 -1.52 -13.60
C PRO A 288 -5.67 -2.22 -14.95
N ILE A 289 -5.93 -1.41 -15.98
CA ILE A 289 -5.86 -1.79 -17.39
C ILE A 289 -4.90 -0.84 -18.11
N LEU A 290 -4.34 -1.26 -19.23
CA LEU A 290 -3.52 -0.39 -20.08
C LEU A 290 -4.26 -0.15 -21.41
N CYS A 291 -4.35 1.12 -21.81
CA CYS A 291 -4.97 1.55 -23.06
C CYS A 291 -4.13 2.66 -23.70
N PRO A 292 -3.69 2.52 -24.97
CA PRO A 292 -2.92 3.57 -25.65
C PRO A 292 -3.66 4.91 -25.73
N SER A 293 -4.99 4.87 -25.85
CA SER A 293 -5.86 6.05 -25.84
C SER A 293 -6.55 6.28 -24.49
N ARG A 294 -5.82 6.07 -23.36
CA ARG A 294 -6.34 6.10 -21.99
C ARG A 294 -7.28 7.27 -21.68
N ASN A 295 -6.90 8.49 -22.05
CA ASN A 295 -7.72 9.68 -21.76
C ASN A 295 -9.04 9.68 -22.53
N ARG A 296 -9.04 9.17 -23.78
CA ARG A 296 -10.26 9.01 -24.59
C ARG A 296 -11.16 7.92 -24.01
N LEU A 297 -10.58 6.79 -23.60
CA LEU A 297 -11.33 5.73 -22.92
C LEU A 297 -11.94 6.23 -21.61
N GLN A 298 -11.20 6.97 -20.80
CA GLN A 298 -11.70 7.57 -19.56
C GLN A 298 -12.91 8.46 -19.79
N GLN A 299 -12.83 9.35 -20.79
CA GLN A 299 -13.96 10.23 -21.14
C GLN A 299 -15.16 9.42 -21.66
N TYR A 300 -14.94 8.44 -22.53
CA TYR A 300 -15.98 7.55 -23.03
C TYR A 300 -16.71 6.82 -21.91
N LEU A 301 -15.99 6.24 -20.95
CA LEU A 301 -16.57 5.55 -19.79
C LEU A 301 -17.36 6.52 -18.90
N LYS A 302 -16.84 7.73 -18.68
CA LYS A 302 -17.56 8.78 -17.96
C LYS A 302 -18.87 9.17 -18.63
N ASP A 303 -18.89 9.32 -19.95
CA ASP A 303 -20.09 9.65 -20.73
C ASP A 303 -21.13 8.52 -20.69
N ASN A 304 -20.67 7.26 -20.44
CA ASN A 304 -21.51 6.09 -20.18
C ASN A 304 -21.83 5.87 -18.69
N GLY A 305 -21.57 6.85 -17.84
CA GLY A 305 -21.92 6.81 -16.43
C GLY A 305 -21.00 5.94 -15.57
N ILE A 306 -19.76 5.71 -15.98
CA ILE A 306 -18.75 4.92 -15.28
C ILE A 306 -17.57 5.81 -14.89
N GLU A 307 -17.33 5.99 -13.59
CA GLU A 307 -16.16 6.71 -13.09
C GLU A 307 -14.94 5.79 -13.07
N THR A 308 -13.78 6.35 -13.46
CA THR A 308 -12.47 5.67 -13.42
C THR A 308 -11.41 6.60 -12.83
N MET A 309 -10.29 6.04 -12.41
CA MET A 309 -9.16 6.81 -11.89
C MET A 309 -7.84 6.43 -12.60
N ILE A 310 -6.81 7.23 -12.40
CA ILE A 310 -5.47 7.00 -12.92
C ILE A 310 -4.52 6.88 -11.74
N HIS A 311 -3.80 5.75 -11.62
CA HIS A 311 -2.84 5.50 -10.57
C HIS A 311 -1.47 5.11 -11.18
N TYR A 312 -0.59 6.10 -11.51
CA TYR A 312 -0.76 7.54 -11.28
C TYR A 312 -0.46 8.32 -12.57
N PRO A 313 -0.90 9.59 -12.72
CA PRO A 313 -0.76 10.29 -14.01
C PRO A 313 0.69 10.68 -14.34
N ILE A 314 1.53 10.90 -13.32
CA ILE A 314 2.94 11.33 -13.46
C ILE A 314 3.80 10.42 -12.58
N PRO A 315 4.82 9.75 -13.14
CA PRO A 315 5.71 8.90 -12.36
C PRO A 315 6.61 9.70 -11.42
N PRO A 316 7.15 9.11 -10.34
CA PRO A 316 7.95 9.83 -9.35
C PRO A 316 9.12 10.63 -9.93
N HIS A 317 9.87 10.07 -10.89
CA HIS A 317 11.04 10.73 -11.49
C HIS A 317 10.69 11.93 -12.40
N GLN A 318 9.41 12.09 -12.79
CA GLN A 318 8.94 13.25 -13.58
C GLN A 318 8.17 14.26 -12.73
N GLN A 319 8.09 14.07 -11.41
CA GLN A 319 7.45 15.03 -10.52
C GLN A 319 8.34 16.28 -10.33
N GLU A 320 7.72 17.44 -10.24
CA GLU A 320 8.42 18.72 -9.97
C GLU A 320 9.22 18.67 -8.65
N ALA A 321 8.75 17.91 -7.68
CA ALA A 321 9.44 17.69 -6.40
C ALA A 321 10.79 16.98 -6.54
N TYR A 322 11.01 16.28 -7.65
CA TYR A 322 12.22 15.51 -7.97
C TYR A 322 12.77 15.90 -9.35
N LYS A 323 12.76 17.21 -9.64
CA LYS A 323 13.24 17.78 -10.92
C LYS A 323 14.66 17.38 -11.28
N GLU A 324 15.50 17.06 -10.31
CA GLU A 324 16.84 16.53 -10.51
C GLU A 324 16.89 15.17 -11.19
N TRP A 325 15.74 14.47 -11.27
CA TRP A 325 15.60 13.17 -11.95
C TRP A 325 14.92 13.28 -13.32
N ASN A 326 14.43 14.44 -13.72
CA ASN A 326 13.61 14.61 -14.94
C ASN A 326 14.38 14.26 -16.24
N GLU A 327 15.73 14.24 -16.20
CA GLU A 327 16.55 13.78 -17.33
C GLU A 327 16.76 12.25 -17.34
N GLN A 328 16.33 11.54 -16.29
CA GLN A 328 16.39 10.08 -16.25
C GLN A 328 15.19 9.51 -17.02
N HIS A 329 15.42 8.41 -17.74
CA HIS A 329 14.39 7.76 -18.53
C HIS A 329 14.13 6.34 -18.03
N TYR A 330 12.86 6.07 -17.77
CA TYR A 330 12.34 4.78 -17.33
C TYR A 330 11.20 4.38 -18.28
N PRO A 331 11.53 3.83 -19.46
CA PRO A 331 10.57 3.65 -20.57
C PRO A 331 9.36 2.78 -20.22
N ILE A 332 9.54 1.75 -19.37
CA ILE A 332 8.43 0.88 -18.96
C ILE A 332 7.51 1.63 -17.98
N THR A 333 8.08 2.33 -17.01
CA THR A 333 7.33 3.16 -16.06
C THR A 333 6.57 4.28 -16.79
N GLU A 334 7.24 5.00 -17.68
CA GLU A 334 6.63 6.08 -18.47
C GLU A 334 5.48 5.53 -19.33
N PHE A 335 5.68 4.38 -19.97
CA PHE A 335 4.63 3.69 -20.73
C PHE A 335 3.42 3.32 -19.87
N ILE A 336 3.65 2.75 -18.67
CA ILE A 336 2.58 2.40 -17.73
C ILE A 336 1.80 3.64 -17.33
N HIS A 337 2.46 4.70 -16.86
CA HIS A 337 1.81 5.93 -16.40
C HIS A 337 1.05 6.67 -17.53
N HIS A 338 1.48 6.51 -18.76
CA HIS A 338 0.77 7.05 -19.92
C HIS A 338 -0.52 6.29 -20.25
N GLN A 339 -0.57 4.97 -20.02
CA GLN A 339 -1.64 4.09 -20.48
C GLN A 339 -2.54 3.54 -19.37
N GLU A 340 -2.10 3.59 -18.12
CA GLU A 340 -2.88 3.02 -17.00
C GLU A 340 -4.19 3.75 -16.80
N LEU A 341 -5.27 2.96 -16.66
CA LEU A 341 -6.59 3.38 -16.21
C LEU A 341 -7.12 2.35 -15.22
N SER A 342 -7.54 2.81 -14.05
CA SER A 342 -8.08 1.98 -12.99
C SER A 342 -9.60 1.86 -13.09
N LEU A 343 -10.10 0.65 -13.19
CA LEU A 343 -11.54 0.35 -13.20
C LEU A 343 -12.08 0.26 -11.76
N PRO A 344 -13.37 0.56 -11.53
CA PRO A 344 -14.02 0.32 -10.25
C PRO A 344 -13.87 -1.14 -9.83
N CYS A 345 -13.37 -1.38 -8.61
CA CYS A 345 -13.24 -2.72 -8.04
C CYS A 345 -13.38 -2.60 -6.52
N ASN A 346 -14.60 -2.69 -6.01
CA ASN A 346 -14.85 -2.53 -4.58
C ASN A 346 -16.00 -3.45 -4.10
N PRO A 347 -16.07 -3.81 -2.81
CA PRO A 347 -16.98 -4.85 -2.33
C PRO A 347 -18.48 -4.47 -2.39
N THR A 348 -18.81 -3.20 -2.66
CA THR A 348 -20.22 -2.73 -2.73
C THR A 348 -20.82 -2.78 -4.12
N MET A 349 -20.02 -3.16 -5.14
CA MET A 349 -20.50 -3.26 -6.51
C MET A 349 -21.43 -4.46 -6.71
N THR A 350 -22.51 -4.23 -7.48
CA THR A 350 -23.40 -5.31 -7.92
C THR A 350 -22.85 -6.02 -9.17
N ASP A 351 -23.35 -7.21 -9.48
CA ASP A 351 -22.94 -7.93 -10.68
C ASP A 351 -23.39 -7.18 -11.95
N GLU A 352 -24.54 -6.52 -11.91
CA GLU A 352 -25.04 -5.69 -13.01
C GLU A 352 -24.10 -4.51 -13.32
N GLU A 353 -23.58 -3.84 -12.27
CA GLU A 353 -22.59 -2.76 -12.44
C GLU A 353 -21.30 -3.31 -13.07
N VAL A 354 -20.85 -4.51 -12.66
CA VAL A 354 -19.66 -5.16 -13.24
C VAL A 354 -19.86 -5.49 -14.72
N TYR A 355 -21.00 -6.11 -15.09
CA TYR A 355 -21.31 -6.42 -16.50
C TYR A 355 -21.48 -5.17 -17.35
N GLN A 356 -22.10 -4.10 -16.83
CA GLN A 356 -22.20 -2.82 -17.54
C GLN A 356 -20.80 -2.25 -17.88
N ILE A 357 -19.83 -2.36 -16.98
CA ILE A 357 -18.44 -1.91 -17.24
C ILE A 357 -17.81 -2.76 -18.34
N ILE A 358 -17.95 -4.10 -18.27
CA ILE A 358 -17.42 -5.03 -19.28
C ILE A 358 -18.00 -4.71 -20.66
N ASP A 359 -19.32 -4.57 -20.77
CA ASP A 359 -20.00 -4.27 -22.05
C ASP A 359 -19.55 -2.92 -22.60
N SER A 360 -19.48 -1.89 -21.76
CA SER A 360 -19.02 -0.57 -22.18
C SER A 360 -17.59 -0.59 -22.72
N ILE A 361 -16.68 -1.30 -22.05
CA ILE A 361 -15.28 -1.45 -22.50
C ILE A 361 -15.21 -2.23 -23.82
N ASN A 362 -16.01 -3.29 -23.98
CA ASN A 362 -16.02 -4.09 -25.20
C ASN A 362 -16.60 -3.35 -26.41
N MET A 363 -17.47 -2.36 -26.18
CA MET A 363 -18.05 -1.48 -27.23
C MET A 363 -17.16 -0.29 -27.59
N TYR A 364 -16.11 0.01 -26.82
CA TYR A 364 -15.18 1.11 -27.09
C TYR A 364 -14.39 0.88 -28.40
N GLN A 365 -14.33 1.92 -29.27
CA GLN A 365 -13.67 1.89 -30.59
C GLN A 365 -12.52 2.88 -30.69
#